data_ff35d29d4b779e859b3153b66de0da27
#
_entry.id   ff35d29d4b779e859b3153b66de0da27
#
_cell.length_a   1.000
_cell.length_b   1.000
_cell.length_c   1.000
_cell.angle_alpha   90.00
_cell.angle_beta   90.00
_cell.angle_gamma   90.00
#
_symmetry.space_group_name_H-M   'P 1'
#
loop_
_entity.id
_entity.type
_entity.pdbx_description
1 polymer ?
#
loop_
_entity_poly.entity_id
_entity_poly.type
_entity_poly.pdbx_seq_one_letter_code
_entity_poly.pdbx_strand_id
1 'polypeptide(L)'
;IIDEANQALDNTDQTTNQTTNQTTNQVRVDTDQPGTDTPFPIDDIDPLSSDHPVLSIIGHPDITGATGTVGRSPWRCQQLALYIAEHPGASGATIADDLGLSASTVRSIATHLRHWLGADDAGVAYMPAATRGYRLDERIVTDVDLIDAAVAGAGINTAETATLVAILKLGRGRVFAGVPDSELRQFRASMYHVEARIVDAALQVTDRALEAGDLGLARWALTQGLLVSPDHEDLVTGCLRTEYQAGNMDKVSELVDHLSATARRLGVDLSADTTRIIDSVITHTRRRAS
;
A
#
# COMPACT_ATOMS: atom_id res chain seq x y z
N ILE A 1 -12.68 11.87 -1.71
CA ILE A 1 -12.28 11.11 -0.48
C ILE A 1 -10.75 11.09 -0.38
N ILE A 2 -10.02 10.78 -1.47
CA ILE A 2 -8.55 10.73 -1.46
C ILE A 2 -7.95 12.12 -1.36
N ASP A 3 -8.51 13.12 -2.05
CA ASP A 3 -8.05 14.52 -1.99
C ASP A 3 -8.32 15.16 -0.62
N GLU A 4 -9.42 14.81 0.04
CA GLU A 4 -9.73 15.31 1.37
C GLU A 4 -8.89 14.66 2.48
N ALA A 5 -8.49 13.39 2.31
CA ALA A 5 -7.57 12.73 3.22
C ALA A 5 -6.17 13.36 3.19
N ASN A 6 -5.69 13.78 2.01
CA ASN A 6 -4.44 14.49 1.86
C ASN A 6 -4.49 15.94 2.42
N GLN A 7 -5.65 16.63 2.32
CA GLN A 7 -5.84 17.95 2.92
C GLN A 7 -5.97 17.90 4.45
N ALA A 8 -6.47 16.81 5.02
CA ALA A 8 -6.54 16.63 6.47
C ALA A 8 -5.16 16.45 7.11
N LEU A 9 -4.19 15.89 6.40
CA LEU A 9 -2.81 15.72 6.87
C LEU A 9 -2.03 17.04 6.85
N ASP A 10 -2.26 17.92 5.86
CA ASP A 10 -1.60 19.23 5.78
C ASP A 10 -2.12 20.26 6.81
N ASN A 11 -3.32 20.10 7.33
CA ASN A 11 -3.90 21.04 8.30
C ASN A 11 -3.53 20.75 9.77
N THR A 12 -2.84 19.66 10.07
CA THR A 12 -2.46 19.30 11.46
C THR A 12 -1.23 20.08 11.94
N ASP A 13 -0.46 20.70 11.05
CA ASP A 13 0.79 21.41 11.39
C ASP A 13 0.63 22.92 11.68
N GLN A 14 -0.57 23.49 11.65
CA GLN A 14 -0.73 24.96 11.79
C GLN A 14 -1.57 25.47 12.98
N THR A 15 -1.83 24.66 14.01
CA THR A 15 -2.58 25.21 15.16
C THR A 15 -1.88 24.93 16.50
N THR A 16 -0.76 25.59 16.72
CA THR A 16 -0.25 25.81 18.07
C THR A 16 -0.01 27.30 18.25
N ASN A 17 -0.97 28.01 18.82
CA ASN A 17 -0.86 29.13 19.74
C ASN A 17 -2.14 29.97 19.77
N GLN A 18 -2.92 29.85 20.81
CA GLN A 18 -3.41 30.99 21.61
C GLN A 18 -4.20 30.50 22.84
N THR A 19 -3.64 30.86 23.97
CA THR A 19 -4.17 30.76 25.32
C THR A 19 -5.37 31.71 25.50
N THR A 20 -6.45 31.28 26.16
CA THR A 20 -7.10 32.06 27.24
C THR A 20 -8.09 31.20 28.04
N ASN A 21 -7.98 31.34 29.37
CA ASN A 21 -8.80 30.80 30.44
C ASN A 21 -10.31 31.01 30.30
N GLN A 22 -11.11 30.04 30.74
CA GLN A 22 -12.16 30.30 31.76
C GLN A 22 -12.74 29.00 32.35
N THR A 23 -12.98 29.07 33.60
CA THR A 23 -13.25 28.24 34.74
C THR A 23 -14.60 27.46 34.69
N THR A 24 -14.56 26.20 35.22
CA THR A 24 -15.56 25.52 36.08
C THR A 24 -16.81 24.89 35.44
N ASN A 25 -16.88 23.58 35.35
CA ASN A 25 -17.76 22.77 36.23
C ASN A 25 -17.38 21.27 36.14
N GLN A 26 -17.07 20.72 37.31
CA GLN A 26 -16.77 19.31 37.50
C GLN A 26 -18.05 18.47 37.45
N VAL A 27 -18.09 17.49 36.56
CA VAL A 27 -18.80 16.23 36.83
C VAL A 27 -17.79 15.13 36.74
N ARG A 28 -17.39 14.62 37.91
CA ARG A 28 -16.60 13.39 38.04
C ARG A 28 -17.45 12.23 37.53
N VAL A 29 -16.95 11.57 36.50
CA VAL A 29 -17.29 10.17 36.23
C VAL A 29 -15.97 9.41 36.37
N ASP A 30 -15.84 8.73 37.52
CA ASP A 30 -14.79 7.74 37.73
C ASP A 30 -14.99 6.60 36.70
N THR A 31 -14.08 6.45 35.79
CA THR A 31 -13.89 5.23 35.02
C THR A 31 -12.39 4.95 35.00
N ASP A 32 -11.95 4.20 36.02
CA ASP A 32 -10.68 3.49 36.01
C ASP A 32 -10.67 2.49 34.84
N GLN A 33 -10.00 2.85 33.75
CA GLN A 33 -9.40 1.90 32.83
C GLN A 33 -8.06 2.49 32.36
N PRO A 34 -6.96 1.76 32.48
CA PRO A 34 -5.68 2.19 31.94
C PRO A 34 -5.66 1.93 30.43
N GLY A 35 -6.27 2.81 29.65
CA GLY A 35 -6.03 2.95 28.23
C GLY A 35 -4.79 3.84 28.08
N THR A 36 -3.72 3.32 27.54
CA THR A 36 -2.54 4.12 27.18
C THR A 36 -2.97 5.09 26.08
N ASP A 37 -3.22 6.35 26.43
CA ASP A 37 -3.56 7.49 25.55
C ASP A 37 -2.38 7.90 24.63
N THR A 38 -1.39 7.05 24.43
CA THR A 38 -0.26 7.35 23.56
C THR A 38 -0.56 6.78 22.17
N PRO A 39 -0.72 7.63 21.14
CA PRO A 39 -0.91 7.16 19.77
C PRO A 39 0.20 6.22 19.34
N PHE A 40 -0.14 5.25 18.50
CA PHE A 40 0.86 4.34 17.95
C PHE A 40 1.95 5.15 17.19
N PRO A 41 3.26 4.91 17.44
CA PRO A 41 4.35 5.74 16.91
C PRO A 41 4.62 5.41 15.42
N ILE A 42 3.70 5.78 14.54
CA ILE A 42 3.81 5.51 13.09
C ILE A 42 5.10 6.06 12.53
N ASP A 43 5.49 7.28 12.92
CA ASP A 43 6.65 7.98 12.35
C ASP A 43 7.99 7.33 12.72
N ASP A 44 8.04 6.62 13.83
CA ASP A 44 9.25 5.92 14.32
C ASP A 44 9.52 4.60 13.60
N ILE A 45 8.62 4.15 12.74
CA ILE A 45 8.75 2.90 12.00
C ILE A 45 9.22 3.21 10.58
N ASP A 46 10.40 2.69 10.22
CA ASP A 46 10.88 2.79 8.86
C ASP A 46 10.10 1.87 7.90
N PRO A 47 9.91 2.29 6.63
CA PRO A 47 9.38 1.39 5.60
C PRO A 47 10.35 0.23 5.37
N LEU A 48 9.83 -0.89 4.84
CA LEU A 48 10.69 -1.99 4.43
C LEU A 48 11.70 -1.50 3.39
N SER A 49 12.95 -1.91 3.54
CA SER A 49 14.05 -1.49 2.66
C SER A 49 15.06 -2.62 2.46
N SER A 50 15.99 -2.40 1.53
CA SER A 50 17.13 -3.28 1.27
C SER A 50 18.38 -2.42 1.04
N ASP A 51 19.55 -2.94 1.43
CA ASP A 51 20.86 -2.34 1.13
C ASP A 51 21.25 -2.47 -0.36
N HIS A 52 20.44 -3.20 -1.13
CA HIS A 52 20.64 -3.48 -2.55
C HIS A 52 19.47 -2.91 -3.38
N PRO A 53 19.60 -2.87 -4.72
CA PRO A 53 18.53 -2.34 -5.55
C PRO A 53 17.19 -3.03 -5.33
N VAL A 54 16.12 -2.22 -5.24
CA VAL A 54 14.73 -2.66 -5.10
C VAL A 54 13.96 -2.30 -6.36
N LEU A 55 13.29 -3.29 -6.94
CA LEU A 55 12.35 -3.11 -8.04
C LEU A 55 10.97 -2.84 -7.45
N SER A 56 10.55 -1.58 -7.45
CA SER A 56 9.26 -1.18 -6.91
C SER A 56 8.16 -1.23 -7.96
N ILE A 57 7.00 -1.80 -7.59
CA ILE A 57 5.78 -1.81 -8.39
C ILE A 57 4.61 -1.12 -7.69
N ILE A 58 4.72 -0.84 -6.38
CA ILE A 58 3.70 -0.13 -5.61
C ILE A 58 3.83 1.38 -5.90
N GLY A 59 2.80 1.96 -6.51
CA GLY A 59 2.87 3.29 -7.09
C GLY A 59 3.44 3.25 -8.51
N HIS A 60 4.13 4.32 -8.92
CA HIS A 60 4.84 4.36 -10.19
C HIS A 60 6.06 3.41 -10.12
N PRO A 61 6.24 2.51 -11.09
CA PRO A 61 7.40 1.62 -11.11
C PRO A 61 8.72 2.37 -11.04
N ASP A 62 9.65 1.87 -10.22
CA ASP A 62 10.97 2.45 -10.04
C ASP A 62 12.02 1.38 -9.70
N ILE A 63 13.30 1.76 -9.85
CA ILE A 63 14.45 0.98 -9.37
C ILE A 63 15.22 1.88 -8.41
N THR A 64 15.04 1.67 -7.11
CA THR A 64 15.76 2.40 -6.06
C THR A 64 17.04 1.69 -5.66
N GLY A 65 18.03 2.41 -5.14
CA GLY A 65 19.32 1.83 -4.72
C GLY A 65 20.25 1.39 -5.87
N ALA A 66 19.88 1.65 -7.13
CA ALA A 66 20.76 1.41 -8.28
C ALA A 66 21.93 2.41 -8.28
N THR A 67 23.15 1.93 -8.59
CA THR A 67 24.37 2.74 -8.52
C THR A 67 24.75 3.42 -9.83
N GLY A 68 24.09 3.03 -10.94
CA GLY A 68 24.32 3.60 -12.26
C GLY A 68 23.34 4.72 -12.63
N THR A 69 23.24 5.03 -13.90
CA THR A 69 22.41 6.13 -14.42
C THR A 69 21.23 5.63 -15.22
N VAL A 70 20.06 6.27 -14.98
CA VAL A 70 18.82 5.97 -15.71
C VAL A 70 18.98 6.29 -17.20
N GLY A 71 18.60 5.35 -18.05
CA GLY A 71 18.61 5.50 -19.50
C GLY A 71 17.39 6.26 -20.05
N ARG A 72 17.31 6.37 -21.40
CA ARG A 72 16.24 7.12 -22.09
C ARG A 72 14.85 6.51 -22.00
N SER A 73 14.72 5.27 -21.57
CA SER A 73 13.44 4.55 -21.49
C SER A 73 13.34 3.81 -20.15
N PRO A 74 13.13 4.53 -19.03
CA PRO A 74 13.11 3.94 -17.70
C PRO A 74 12.12 2.78 -17.60
N TRP A 75 10.89 2.98 -18.06
CA TRP A 75 9.87 1.93 -18.00
C TRP A 75 10.30 0.63 -18.71
N ARG A 76 10.93 0.71 -19.89
CA ARG A 76 11.38 -0.50 -20.59
C ARG A 76 12.48 -1.25 -19.82
N CYS A 77 13.34 -0.53 -19.12
CA CYS A 77 14.32 -1.15 -18.22
C CYS A 77 13.66 -1.79 -17.01
N GLN A 78 12.71 -1.10 -16.38
CA GLN A 78 11.93 -1.62 -15.25
C GLN A 78 11.12 -2.85 -15.66
N GLN A 79 10.42 -2.79 -16.80
CA GLN A 79 9.66 -3.90 -17.37
C GLN A 79 10.55 -5.13 -17.58
N LEU A 80 11.75 -4.94 -18.17
CA LEU A 80 12.69 -6.03 -18.37
C LEU A 80 13.24 -6.57 -17.04
N ALA A 81 13.55 -5.69 -16.09
CA ALA A 81 14.04 -6.10 -14.77
C ALA A 81 13.02 -6.96 -14.03
N LEU A 82 11.76 -6.52 -13.96
CA LEU A 82 10.66 -7.25 -13.35
C LEU A 82 10.41 -8.59 -14.04
N TYR A 83 10.42 -8.60 -15.38
CA TYR A 83 10.27 -9.86 -16.13
C TYR A 83 11.39 -10.85 -15.80
N ILE A 84 12.65 -10.40 -15.72
CA ILE A 84 13.79 -11.26 -15.38
C ILE A 84 13.72 -11.71 -13.92
N ALA A 85 13.23 -10.89 -13.00
CA ALA A 85 13.02 -11.26 -11.60
C ALA A 85 12.03 -12.43 -11.49
N GLU A 86 10.92 -12.38 -12.22
CA GLU A 86 9.90 -13.44 -12.24
C GLU A 86 10.37 -14.68 -13.06
N HIS A 87 11.24 -14.49 -14.05
CA HIS A 87 11.68 -15.55 -14.99
C HIS A 87 13.20 -15.61 -15.11
N PRO A 88 13.93 -15.97 -14.03
CA PRO A 88 15.39 -15.97 -14.03
C PRO A 88 15.94 -16.99 -15.02
N GLY A 89 16.83 -16.52 -15.91
CA GLY A 89 17.44 -17.34 -16.95
C GLY A 89 16.66 -17.37 -18.26
N ALA A 90 15.61 -16.56 -18.41
CA ALA A 90 14.89 -16.46 -19.67
C ALA A 90 15.81 -16.04 -20.83
N SER A 91 15.59 -16.65 -22.00
CA SER A 91 16.34 -16.30 -23.21
C SER A 91 15.85 -14.98 -23.80
N GLY A 92 16.73 -14.28 -24.54
CA GLY A 92 16.32 -13.05 -25.22
C GLY A 92 15.20 -13.25 -26.24
N ALA A 93 15.03 -14.45 -26.79
CA ALA A 93 13.93 -14.80 -27.69
C ALA A 93 12.62 -14.91 -26.91
N THR A 94 12.61 -15.66 -25.80
CA THR A 94 11.45 -15.79 -24.92
C THR A 94 10.96 -14.42 -24.42
N ILE A 95 11.89 -13.60 -23.91
CA ILE A 95 11.56 -12.23 -23.45
C ILE A 95 10.98 -11.38 -24.60
N ALA A 96 11.54 -11.51 -25.81
CA ALA A 96 11.05 -10.77 -26.97
C ALA A 96 9.61 -11.14 -27.32
N ASP A 97 9.29 -12.44 -27.31
CA ASP A 97 7.96 -12.96 -27.62
C ASP A 97 6.95 -12.52 -26.55
N ASP A 98 7.27 -12.69 -25.26
CA ASP A 98 6.36 -12.41 -24.16
C ASP A 98 6.08 -10.91 -23.98
N LEU A 99 7.11 -10.06 -24.21
CA LEU A 99 6.98 -8.60 -24.11
C LEU A 99 6.58 -7.93 -25.43
N GLY A 100 6.39 -8.69 -26.51
CA GLY A 100 6.06 -8.15 -27.84
C GLY A 100 7.16 -7.26 -28.42
N LEU A 101 8.42 -7.59 -28.17
CA LEU A 101 9.62 -6.83 -28.58
C LEU A 101 10.43 -7.59 -29.64
N SER A 102 11.38 -6.90 -30.30
CA SER A 102 12.39 -7.59 -31.08
C SER A 102 13.57 -8.05 -30.22
N ALA A 103 14.25 -9.13 -30.62
CA ALA A 103 15.44 -9.60 -29.90
C ALA A 103 16.57 -8.55 -29.84
N SER A 104 16.65 -7.66 -30.83
CA SER A 104 17.60 -6.53 -30.83
C SER A 104 17.20 -5.47 -29.80
N THR A 105 15.91 -5.20 -29.66
CA THR A 105 15.36 -4.28 -28.65
C THR A 105 15.64 -4.81 -27.23
N VAL A 106 15.39 -6.10 -26.98
CA VAL A 106 15.71 -6.73 -25.68
C VAL A 106 17.18 -6.56 -25.34
N ARG A 107 18.10 -6.80 -26.28
CA ARG A 107 19.54 -6.62 -26.05
C ARG A 107 19.91 -5.16 -25.73
N SER A 108 19.29 -4.20 -26.41
CA SER A 108 19.53 -2.77 -26.17
C SER A 108 19.04 -2.38 -24.78
N ILE A 109 17.80 -2.78 -24.41
CA ILE A 109 17.22 -2.52 -23.09
C ILE A 109 18.08 -3.17 -21.99
N ALA A 110 18.52 -4.42 -22.19
CA ALA A 110 19.37 -5.13 -21.24
C ALA A 110 20.72 -4.44 -21.01
N THR A 111 21.27 -3.79 -22.05
CA THR A 111 22.48 -2.99 -21.91
C THR A 111 22.24 -1.75 -21.08
N HIS A 112 21.13 -1.03 -21.32
CA HIS A 112 20.75 0.14 -20.54
C HIS A 112 20.41 -0.24 -19.08
N LEU A 113 19.67 -1.34 -18.87
CA LEU A 113 19.34 -1.84 -17.55
C LEU A 113 20.60 -2.21 -16.75
N ARG A 114 21.54 -2.91 -17.37
CA ARG A 114 22.83 -3.25 -16.72
C ARG A 114 23.59 -2.01 -16.29
N HIS A 115 23.59 -0.98 -17.15
CA HIS A 115 24.24 0.28 -16.83
C HIS A 115 23.51 1.03 -15.71
N TRP A 116 22.19 0.98 -15.67
CA TRP A 116 21.39 1.61 -14.60
C TRP A 116 21.58 0.89 -13.27
N LEU A 117 21.43 -0.43 -13.22
CA LEU A 117 21.63 -1.22 -12.00
C LEU A 117 23.06 -1.05 -11.44
N GLY A 118 24.07 -1.04 -12.31
CA GLY A 118 25.46 -0.89 -11.90
C GLY A 118 26.03 -2.11 -11.19
N ALA A 119 26.84 -1.86 -10.16
CA ALA A 119 27.51 -2.87 -9.35
C ALA A 119 27.58 -2.40 -7.89
N ASP A 120 27.83 -3.32 -6.98
CA ASP A 120 28.09 -3.03 -5.57
C ASP A 120 29.49 -2.40 -5.36
N ASP A 121 29.80 -2.08 -4.12
CA ASP A 121 31.11 -1.49 -3.74
C ASP A 121 32.30 -2.41 -3.99
N ALA A 122 32.09 -3.71 -4.11
CA ALA A 122 33.11 -4.69 -4.50
C ALA A 122 33.26 -4.86 -6.01
N GLY A 123 32.44 -4.14 -6.81
CA GLY A 123 32.43 -4.21 -8.27
C GLY A 123 31.65 -5.42 -8.82
N VAL A 124 30.85 -6.10 -8.01
CA VAL A 124 30.00 -7.21 -8.46
C VAL A 124 28.75 -6.64 -9.11
N ALA A 125 28.57 -6.90 -10.40
CA ALA A 125 27.47 -6.36 -11.19
C ALA A 125 26.10 -6.93 -10.73
N TYR A 126 25.10 -6.07 -10.53
CA TYR A 126 23.72 -6.46 -10.24
C TYR A 126 23.00 -7.16 -11.41
N MET A 127 23.48 -7.02 -12.61
CA MET A 127 23.02 -7.78 -13.77
C MET A 127 24.23 -8.31 -14.56
N PRO A 128 24.70 -9.53 -14.30
CA PRO A 128 25.86 -10.09 -14.98
C PRO A 128 25.64 -10.27 -16.49
N ALA A 129 26.69 -10.47 -17.23
CA ALA A 129 26.60 -10.76 -18.66
C ALA A 129 25.83 -12.05 -18.93
N ALA A 130 24.88 -11.99 -19.87
CA ALA A 130 24.05 -13.12 -20.23
C ALA A 130 24.85 -14.20 -21.00
N THR A 131 25.15 -15.32 -20.35
CA THR A 131 25.81 -16.48 -20.98
C THR A 131 24.81 -17.62 -21.27
N ARG A 132 23.80 -17.78 -20.42
CA ARG A 132 22.75 -18.82 -20.52
C ARG A 132 21.36 -18.23 -20.19
N GLY A 133 21.03 -17.08 -20.76
CA GLY A 133 19.83 -16.31 -20.44
C GLY A 133 20.10 -15.14 -19.49
N TYR A 134 19.11 -14.28 -19.37
CA TYR A 134 19.20 -13.08 -18.54
C TYR A 134 18.90 -13.42 -17.08
N ARG A 135 19.68 -12.84 -16.16
CA ARG A 135 19.50 -12.99 -14.71
C ARG A 135 19.85 -11.67 -14.04
N LEU A 136 19.15 -11.38 -12.98
CA LEU A 136 19.55 -10.40 -11.98
C LEU A 136 20.35 -11.11 -10.89
N ASP A 137 21.14 -10.35 -10.16
CA ASP A 137 21.79 -10.82 -8.94
C ASP A 137 20.72 -11.09 -7.89
N GLU A 138 20.89 -12.14 -7.08
CA GLU A 138 19.90 -12.57 -6.06
C GLU A 138 19.68 -11.54 -4.96
N ARG A 139 20.54 -10.56 -4.81
CA ARG A 139 20.42 -9.45 -3.86
C ARG A 139 19.43 -8.38 -4.33
N ILE A 140 19.08 -8.33 -5.62
CA ILE A 140 18.00 -7.49 -6.10
C ILE A 140 16.68 -8.11 -5.65
N VAL A 141 15.89 -7.33 -4.96
CA VAL A 141 14.56 -7.73 -4.49
C VAL A 141 13.47 -6.84 -5.07
N THR A 142 12.25 -7.32 -5.08
CA THR A 142 11.07 -6.52 -5.39
C THR A 142 10.41 -6.06 -4.07
N ASP A 143 9.54 -5.06 -4.12
CA ASP A 143 8.68 -4.72 -2.97
C ASP A 143 7.75 -5.90 -2.58
N VAL A 144 7.41 -6.79 -3.53
CA VAL A 144 6.74 -8.07 -3.25
C VAL A 144 7.60 -8.95 -2.33
N ASP A 145 8.89 -9.14 -2.69
CA ASP A 145 9.82 -9.95 -1.91
C ASP A 145 10.02 -9.39 -0.50
N LEU A 146 10.09 -8.05 -0.36
CA LEU A 146 10.22 -7.39 0.94
C LEU A 146 9.00 -7.66 1.81
N ILE A 147 7.78 -7.55 1.26
CA ILE A 147 6.54 -7.83 1.98
C ILE A 147 6.49 -9.30 2.39
N ASP A 148 6.73 -10.22 1.46
CA ASP A 148 6.65 -11.66 1.75
C ASP A 148 7.73 -12.09 2.77
N ALA A 149 8.93 -11.52 2.72
CA ALA A 149 9.97 -11.76 3.72
C ALA A 149 9.58 -11.24 5.11
N ALA A 150 8.96 -10.05 5.19
CA ALA A 150 8.53 -9.44 6.44
C ALA A 150 7.46 -10.25 7.17
N VAL A 151 6.62 -10.98 6.43
CA VAL A 151 5.56 -11.84 7.00
C VAL A 151 5.88 -13.33 6.94
N ALA A 152 7.11 -13.69 6.51
CA ALA A 152 7.51 -15.09 6.42
C ALA A 152 7.42 -15.77 7.79
N GLY A 153 6.73 -16.90 7.84
CA GLY A 153 6.55 -17.71 9.05
C GLY A 153 5.38 -17.29 9.94
N ALA A 154 4.98 -16.03 9.97
CA ALA A 154 3.84 -15.56 10.78
C ALA A 154 2.56 -15.40 9.92
N GLY A 155 2.69 -14.89 8.71
CA GLY A 155 1.56 -14.44 7.90
C GLY A 155 1.05 -13.06 8.35
N ILE A 156 0.30 -12.39 7.48
CA ILE A 156 -0.25 -11.04 7.72
C ILE A 156 -1.07 -10.99 9.01
N ASN A 157 -1.90 -11.98 9.26
CA ASN A 157 -2.85 -11.98 10.38
C ASN A 157 -2.17 -12.01 11.76
N THR A 158 -0.97 -12.57 11.85
CA THR A 158 -0.25 -12.73 13.11
C THR A 158 1.04 -11.90 13.20
N ALA A 159 1.40 -11.19 12.12
CA ALA A 159 2.52 -10.26 12.11
C ALA A 159 2.32 -9.13 13.14
N GLU A 160 3.38 -8.61 13.71
CA GLU A 160 3.33 -7.47 14.64
C GLU A 160 2.80 -6.21 13.94
N THR A 161 2.10 -5.34 14.68
CA THR A 161 1.56 -4.10 14.13
C THR A 161 2.64 -3.21 13.51
N ALA A 162 3.83 -3.16 14.12
CA ALA A 162 4.97 -2.42 13.56
C ALA A 162 5.39 -2.95 12.18
N THR A 163 5.43 -4.27 11.99
CA THR A 163 5.72 -4.90 10.70
C THR A 163 4.66 -4.54 9.66
N LEU A 164 3.37 -4.59 10.02
CA LEU A 164 2.28 -4.22 9.12
C LEU A 164 2.33 -2.73 8.73
N VAL A 165 2.68 -1.85 9.68
CA VAL A 165 2.89 -0.42 9.42
C VAL A 165 4.07 -0.21 8.46
N ALA A 166 5.20 -0.93 8.63
CA ALA A 166 6.33 -0.88 7.70
C ALA A 166 5.94 -1.31 6.27
N ILE A 167 5.09 -2.34 6.15
CA ILE A 167 4.51 -2.77 4.86
C ILE A 167 3.65 -1.67 4.27
N LEU A 168 2.74 -1.08 5.05
CA LEU A 168 1.83 -0.04 4.58
C LEU A 168 2.56 1.23 4.13
N LYS A 169 3.72 1.54 4.70
CA LYS A 169 4.58 2.65 4.27
C LYS A 169 5.18 2.46 2.87
N LEU A 170 5.12 1.27 2.28
CA LEU A 170 5.43 1.07 0.86
C LEU A 170 4.31 1.59 -0.06
N GLY A 171 3.10 1.82 0.45
CA GLY A 171 1.94 2.29 -0.31
C GLY A 171 2.14 3.70 -0.85
N ARG A 172 2.52 3.82 -2.13
CA ARG A 172 2.77 5.10 -2.83
C ARG A 172 1.77 5.38 -3.95
N GLY A 173 0.71 4.59 -4.02
CA GLY A 173 -0.31 4.65 -5.06
C GLY A 173 -0.71 3.27 -5.59
N ARG A 174 -1.53 3.25 -6.63
CA ARG A 174 -1.93 1.99 -7.29
C ARG A 174 -0.71 1.25 -7.81
N VAL A 175 -0.76 -0.08 -7.75
CA VAL A 175 0.29 -0.93 -8.33
C VAL A 175 0.44 -0.61 -9.82
N PHE A 176 1.66 -0.39 -10.29
CA PHE A 176 2.00 0.05 -11.65
C PHE A 176 1.30 1.35 -12.08
N ALA A 177 1.16 2.33 -11.18
CA ALA A 177 0.56 3.62 -11.51
C ALA A 177 1.21 4.25 -12.74
N GLY A 178 0.38 4.71 -13.69
CA GLY A 178 0.85 5.36 -14.91
C GLY A 178 1.29 4.42 -16.04
N VAL A 179 1.27 3.10 -15.84
CA VAL A 179 1.56 2.11 -16.89
C VAL A 179 0.25 1.68 -17.56
N PRO A 180 0.18 1.67 -18.90
CA PRO A 180 -1.03 1.20 -19.62
C PRO A 180 -1.33 -0.29 -19.34
N ASP A 181 -2.59 -0.64 -19.15
CA ASP A 181 -3.05 -2.01 -18.89
C ASP A 181 -2.59 -3.03 -19.94
N SER A 182 -2.43 -2.58 -21.20
CA SER A 182 -1.94 -3.43 -22.29
C SER A 182 -0.51 -3.95 -22.08
N GLU A 183 0.29 -3.25 -21.26
CA GLU A 183 1.68 -3.60 -20.93
C GLU A 183 1.81 -4.39 -19.62
N LEU A 184 0.71 -4.61 -18.90
CA LEU A 184 0.69 -5.24 -17.57
C LEU A 184 0.25 -6.71 -17.58
N ARG A 185 -0.04 -7.28 -18.74
CA ARG A 185 -0.62 -8.63 -18.84
C ARG A 185 0.20 -9.69 -18.11
N GLN A 186 1.52 -9.65 -18.25
CA GLN A 186 2.45 -10.59 -17.65
C GLN A 186 2.64 -10.41 -16.15
N PHE A 187 2.37 -9.23 -15.61
CA PHE A 187 2.57 -8.87 -14.19
C PHE A 187 1.30 -8.93 -13.35
N ARG A 188 0.18 -9.41 -13.91
CA ARG A 188 -1.11 -9.42 -13.20
C ARG A 188 -1.08 -10.23 -11.91
N ALA A 189 -0.36 -11.34 -11.90
CA ALA A 189 -0.26 -12.18 -10.70
C ALA A 189 0.41 -11.41 -9.55
N SER A 190 1.56 -10.77 -9.82
CA SER A 190 2.28 -9.95 -8.84
C SER A 190 1.48 -8.73 -8.41
N MET A 191 0.74 -8.10 -9.34
CA MET A 191 -0.18 -6.99 -9.01
C MET A 191 -1.22 -7.42 -7.98
N TYR A 192 -1.97 -8.48 -8.26
CA TYR A 192 -3.01 -8.97 -7.34
C TYR A 192 -2.43 -9.42 -6.01
N HIS A 193 -1.25 -10.06 -6.04
CA HIS A 193 -0.59 -10.52 -4.83
C HIS A 193 -0.24 -9.35 -3.90
N VAL A 194 0.44 -8.33 -4.43
CA VAL A 194 0.83 -7.14 -3.66
C VAL A 194 -0.40 -6.36 -3.17
N GLU A 195 -1.38 -6.16 -4.06
CA GLU A 195 -2.61 -5.46 -3.70
C GLU A 195 -3.32 -6.15 -2.53
N ALA A 196 -3.47 -7.47 -2.58
CA ALA A 196 -4.06 -8.25 -1.50
C ALA A 196 -3.26 -8.12 -0.20
N ARG A 197 -1.91 -8.18 -0.25
CA ARG A 197 -1.05 -8.03 0.93
C ARG A 197 -1.22 -6.66 1.61
N ILE A 198 -1.27 -5.59 0.82
CA ILE A 198 -1.46 -4.23 1.36
C ILE A 198 -2.86 -4.08 1.95
N VAL A 199 -3.90 -4.58 1.27
CA VAL A 199 -5.28 -4.56 1.78
C VAL A 199 -5.38 -5.33 3.08
N ASP A 200 -4.87 -6.57 3.13
CA ASP A 200 -4.89 -7.40 4.33
C ASP A 200 -4.15 -6.73 5.50
N ALA A 201 -2.98 -6.13 5.24
CA ALA A 201 -2.23 -5.39 6.25
C ALA A 201 -3.01 -4.19 6.78
N ALA A 202 -3.65 -3.41 5.89
CA ALA A 202 -4.46 -2.25 6.27
C ALA A 202 -5.66 -2.66 7.14
N LEU A 203 -6.36 -3.71 6.78
CA LEU A 203 -7.49 -4.23 7.55
C LEU A 203 -7.04 -4.75 8.93
N GLN A 204 -5.94 -5.50 9.00
CA GLN A 204 -5.40 -5.99 10.27
C GLN A 204 -4.97 -4.86 11.22
N VAL A 205 -4.27 -3.83 10.70
CA VAL A 205 -3.91 -2.66 11.51
C VAL A 205 -5.16 -1.92 11.96
N THR A 206 -6.14 -1.75 11.07
CA THR A 206 -7.41 -1.08 11.38
C THR A 206 -8.16 -1.81 12.51
N ASP A 207 -8.32 -3.13 12.42
CA ASP A 207 -9.04 -3.89 13.45
C ASP A 207 -8.37 -3.76 14.82
N ARG A 208 -7.05 -3.92 14.89
CA ARG A 208 -6.27 -3.75 16.13
C ARG A 208 -6.36 -2.32 16.67
N ALA A 209 -6.30 -1.32 15.79
CA ALA A 209 -6.40 0.08 16.17
C ALA A 209 -7.80 0.41 16.73
N LEU A 210 -8.87 -0.11 16.13
CA LEU A 210 -10.23 0.05 16.62
C LEU A 210 -10.45 -0.63 17.97
N GLU A 211 -9.88 -1.82 18.18
CA GLU A 211 -9.89 -2.52 19.47
C GLU A 211 -9.16 -1.72 20.57
N ALA A 212 -8.06 -1.06 20.22
CA ALA A 212 -7.28 -0.21 21.11
C ALA A 212 -7.86 1.20 21.28
N GLY A 213 -8.87 1.59 20.49
CA GLY A 213 -9.43 2.95 20.47
C GLY A 213 -8.56 3.98 19.72
N ASP A 214 -7.50 3.56 19.04
CA ASP A 214 -6.62 4.43 18.24
C ASP A 214 -7.23 4.70 16.85
N LEU A 215 -8.14 5.68 16.81
CA LEU A 215 -8.79 6.10 15.57
C LEU A 215 -7.81 6.76 14.58
N GLY A 216 -6.71 7.33 15.07
CA GLY A 216 -5.66 7.92 14.24
C GLY A 216 -4.95 6.86 13.41
N LEU A 217 -4.47 5.80 14.06
CA LEU A 217 -3.84 4.66 13.40
C LEU A 217 -4.81 3.97 12.42
N ALA A 218 -6.09 3.78 12.80
CA ALA A 218 -7.09 3.17 11.93
C ALA A 218 -7.29 3.97 10.64
N ARG A 219 -7.48 5.28 10.74
CA ARG A 219 -7.62 6.18 9.57
C ARG A 219 -6.39 6.15 8.68
N TRP A 220 -5.20 6.22 9.28
CA TRP A 220 -3.94 6.17 8.55
C TRP A 220 -3.82 4.85 7.76
N ALA A 221 -4.04 3.70 8.41
CA ALA A 221 -3.92 2.41 7.77
C ALA A 221 -4.89 2.25 6.59
N LEU A 222 -6.15 2.67 6.77
CA LEU A 222 -7.15 2.66 5.70
C LEU A 222 -6.77 3.59 4.55
N THR A 223 -6.19 4.76 4.85
CA THR A 223 -5.70 5.69 3.82
C THR A 223 -4.60 5.01 2.99
N GLN A 224 -3.63 4.34 3.63
CA GLN A 224 -2.59 3.61 2.90
C GLN A 224 -3.16 2.48 2.02
N GLY A 225 -4.09 1.70 2.53
CA GLY A 225 -4.78 0.67 1.76
C GLY A 225 -5.53 1.24 0.55
N LEU A 226 -6.27 2.32 0.74
CA LEU A 226 -7.03 3.00 -0.33
C LEU A 226 -6.15 3.70 -1.36
N LEU A 227 -4.91 4.10 -1.05
CA LEU A 227 -3.95 4.57 -2.05
C LEU A 227 -3.64 3.47 -3.08
N VAL A 228 -3.56 2.23 -2.63
CA VAL A 228 -3.25 1.06 -3.49
C VAL A 228 -4.50 0.52 -4.16
N SER A 229 -5.59 0.36 -3.41
CA SER A 229 -6.88 -0.19 -3.90
C SER A 229 -8.07 0.72 -3.54
N PRO A 230 -8.30 1.82 -4.30
CA PRO A 230 -9.24 2.88 -3.93
C PRO A 230 -10.71 2.46 -3.83
N ASP A 231 -11.11 1.43 -4.59
CA ASP A 231 -12.51 0.99 -4.65
C ASP A 231 -12.74 -0.32 -3.85
N HIS A 232 -11.78 -0.71 -2.98
CA HIS A 232 -11.89 -1.96 -2.22
C HIS A 232 -12.97 -1.86 -1.15
N GLU A 233 -14.01 -2.68 -1.25
CA GLU A 233 -15.20 -2.63 -0.40
C GLU A 233 -14.87 -2.71 1.08
N ASP A 234 -14.02 -3.67 1.50
CA ASP A 234 -13.70 -3.89 2.90
C ASP A 234 -12.92 -2.70 3.51
N LEU A 235 -12.06 -2.03 2.73
CA LEU A 235 -11.36 -0.82 3.18
C LEU A 235 -12.35 0.33 3.40
N VAL A 236 -13.28 0.55 2.46
CA VAL A 236 -14.32 1.58 2.63
C VAL A 236 -15.24 1.25 3.80
N THR A 237 -15.54 -0.04 4.01
CA THR A 237 -16.31 -0.52 5.17
C THR A 237 -15.52 -0.32 6.47
N GLY A 238 -14.20 -0.48 6.44
CA GLY A 238 -13.30 -0.14 7.54
C GLY A 238 -13.38 1.35 7.90
N CYS A 239 -13.38 2.23 6.88
CA CYS A 239 -13.60 3.68 7.10
C CYS A 239 -14.96 3.95 7.76
N LEU A 240 -16.03 3.29 7.30
CA LEU A 240 -17.35 3.43 7.88
C LEU A 240 -17.36 3.03 9.37
N ARG A 241 -16.74 1.90 9.73
CA ARG A 241 -16.60 1.44 11.13
C ARG A 241 -15.82 2.45 11.97
N THR A 242 -14.72 2.97 11.44
CA THR A 242 -13.86 3.94 12.11
C THR A 242 -14.60 5.25 12.38
N GLU A 243 -15.29 5.81 11.37
CA GLU A 243 -16.05 7.05 11.54
C GLU A 243 -17.29 6.88 12.41
N TYR A 244 -17.91 5.70 12.38
CA TYR A 244 -18.99 5.37 13.30
C TYR A 244 -18.51 5.33 14.75
N GLN A 245 -17.37 4.71 15.03
CA GLN A 245 -16.77 4.70 16.38
C GLN A 245 -16.33 6.11 16.82
N ALA A 246 -15.88 6.94 15.89
CA ALA A 246 -15.59 8.35 16.14
C ALA A 246 -16.83 9.23 16.40
N GLY A 247 -18.04 8.72 16.13
CA GLY A 247 -19.31 9.48 16.22
C GLY A 247 -19.52 10.46 15.06
N ASN A 248 -18.74 10.36 13.97
CA ASN A 248 -18.82 11.24 12.79
C ASN A 248 -19.91 10.75 11.82
N MET A 249 -21.18 11.02 12.16
CA MET A 249 -22.32 10.47 11.44
C MET A 249 -22.50 11.05 10.03
N ASP A 250 -22.03 12.27 9.76
CA ASP A 250 -22.08 12.86 8.41
C ASP A 250 -21.16 12.06 7.47
N LYS A 251 -19.94 11.75 7.92
CA LYS A 251 -19.00 10.93 7.14
C LYS A 251 -19.48 9.50 6.95
N VAL A 252 -20.12 8.93 7.97
CA VAL A 252 -20.77 7.61 7.87
C VAL A 252 -21.82 7.60 6.74
N SER A 253 -22.68 8.64 6.66
CA SER A 253 -23.68 8.74 5.59
C SER A 253 -23.03 8.83 4.19
N GLU A 254 -22.01 9.66 4.03
CA GLU A 254 -21.24 9.77 2.79
C GLU A 254 -20.62 8.42 2.34
N LEU A 255 -20.07 7.66 3.30
CA LEU A 255 -19.44 6.36 3.01
C LEU A 255 -20.48 5.31 2.60
N VAL A 256 -21.66 5.30 3.21
CA VAL A 256 -22.78 4.42 2.81
C VAL A 256 -23.25 4.75 1.40
N ASP A 257 -23.38 6.04 1.06
CA ASP A 257 -23.75 6.49 -0.28
C ASP A 257 -22.69 6.10 -1.30
N HIS A 258 -21.41 6.24 -0.96
CA HIS A 258 -20.29 5.84 -1.80
C HIS A 258 -20.29 4.33 -2.08
N LEU A 259 -20.42 3.48 -1.06
CA LEU A 259 -20.52 2.02 -1.21
C LEU A 259 -21.68 1.65 -2.14
N SER A 260 -22.85 2.23 -1.90
CA SER A 260 -24.06 1.99 -2.69
C SER A 260 -23.91 2.45 -4.16
N ALA A 261 -23.23 3.57 -4.40
CA ALA A 261 -22.97 4.08 -5.74
C ALA A 261 -21.94 3.22 -6.48
N THR A 262 -20.89 2.77 -5.80
CA THR A 262 -19.85 1.89 -6.36
C THR A 262 -20.43 0.53 -6.72
N ALA A 263 -21.22 -0.09 -5.86
CA ALA A 263 -21.90 -1.37 -6.14
C ALA A 263 -22.80 -1.25 -7.38
N ARG A 264 -23.60 -0.18 -7.48
CA ARG A 264 -24.44 0.08 -8.66
C ARG A 264 -23.62 0.30 -9.94
N ARG A 265 -22.50 1.04 -9.86
CA ARG A 265 -21.60 1.29 -11.00
C ARG A 265 -20.97 0.01 -11.53
N LEU A 266 -20.61 -0.90 -10.64
CA LEU A 266 -19.99 -2.17 -10.97
C LEU A 266 -21.00 -3.27 -11.32
N GLY A 267 -22.29 -3.07 -11.04
CA GLY A 267 -23.34 -4.05 -11.27
C GLY A 267 -23.23 -5.26 -10.33
N VAL A 268 -22.73 -5.06 -9.11
CA VAL A 268 -22.58 -6.10 -8.09
C VAL A 268 -23.36 -5.71 -6.82
N ASP A 269 -23.71 -6.71 -6.01
CA ASP A 269 -24.26 -6.50 -4.69
C ASP A 269 -23.13 -6.31 -3.66
N LEU A 270 -23.38 -5.52 -2.61
CA LEU A 270 -22.50 -5.43 -1.47
C LEU A 270 -22.40 -6.77 -0.74
N SER A 271 -21.26 -7.06 -0.15
CA SER A 271 -21.06 -8.26 0.64
C SER A 271 -22.06 -8.34 1.81
N ALA A 272 -22.35 -9.55 2.26
CA ALA A 272 -23.25 -9.76 3.39
C ALA A 272 -22.73 -9.08 4.68
N ASP A 273 -21.40 -9.00 4.83
CA ASP A 273 -20.76 -8.37 5.97
C ASP A 273 -20.91 -6.85 5.92
N THR A 274 -20.62 -6.23 4.78
CA THR A 274 -20.84 -4.79 4.56
C THR A 274 -22.32 -4.41 4.79
N THR A 275 -23.26 -5.17 4.22
CA THR A 275 -24.68 -4.93 4.40
C THR A 275 -25.07 -4.99 5.88
N ARG A 276 -24.58 -6.00 6.63
CA ARG A 276 -24.84 -6.14 8.07
C ARG A 276 -24.30 -4.97 8.87
N ILE A 277 -23.10 -4.46 8.55
CA ILE A 277 -22.50 -3.30 9.20
C ILE A 277 -23.36 -2.05 8.93
N ILE A 278 -23.75 -1.81 7.68
CA ILE A 278 -24.61 -0.68 7.31
C ILE A 278 -25.94 -0.73 8.08
N ASP A 279 -26.61 -1.87 8.10
CA ASP A 279 -27.87 -2.04 8.82
C ASP A 279 -27.74 -1.80 10.33
N SER A 280 -26.63 -2.26 10.92
CA SER A 280 -26.37 -2.03 12.35
C SER A 280 -26.19 -0.54 12.65
N VAL A 281 -25.45 0.18 11.82
CA VAL A 281 -25.19 1.62 11.95
C VAL A 281 -26.51 2.41 11.81
N ILE A 282 -27.31 2.13 10.79
CA ILE A 282 -28.60 2.79 10.55
C ILE A 282 -29.56 2.56 11.74
N THR A 283 -29.63 1.33 12.23
CA THR A 283 -30.53 0.97 13.35
C THR A 283 -30.15 1.69 14.64
N HIS A 284 -28.86 1.77 14.96
CA HIS A 284 -28.38 2.48 16.15
C HIS A 284 -28.59 3.99 16.05
N THR A 285 -28.40 4.57 14.87
CA THR A 285 -28.65 6.00 14.64
C THR A 285 -30.10 6.37 14.87
N ARG A 286 -31.04 5.57 14.37
CA ARG A 286 -32.48 5.78 14.59
C ARG A 286 -32.88 5.70 16.07
N ARG A 287 -32.27 4.78 16.84
CA ARG A 287 -32.55 4.64 18.30
C ARG A 287 -32.02 5.82 19.13
N ARG A 288 -30.95 6.51 18.68
CA ARG A 288 -30.41 7.69 19.37
C ARG A 288 -31.20 8.97 19.06
N ALA A 289 -31.94 9.01 17.95
CA ALA A 289 -32.74 10.15 17.52
C ALA A 289 -34.19 10.10 18.05
N SER A 290 -34.61 9.00 18.68
CA SER A 290 -35.91 8.77 19.32
C SER A 290 -35.81 8.90 20.82
#